data_9e016289a989caad57f3d02913de5e3c
#
_entry.id   9e016289a989caad57f3d02913de5e3c
#
_cell.length_a   1.000
_cell.length_b   1.000
_cell.length_c   1.000
_cell.angle_alpha   90.00
_cell.angle_beta   90.00
_cell.angle_gamma   90.00
#
_symmetry.space_group_name_H-M   'P 1'
#
loop_
_entity.id
_entity.type
_entity.pdbx_description
1 polymer ?
#
loop_
_entity_poly.entity_id
_entity_poly.type
_entity_poly.pdbx_seq_one_letter_code
_entity_poly.pdbx_strand_id
1 'polypeptide(L)'
;MTEHFPILVVGAGPAGIAAAVSAAEAGSRVALIDDNPEPGGQIWRAERNQPGPDVTHGGNAAHWRNRLAAASVTRLQGWSVFDQPEPMTLRAEREGRAADFSADRIILATGARERFLPFPGWTLPNIMGVGALQAMVKSGLPIRGKRVVIAGSGPLLLAVAHTLHAAGANVVAIAEQAPLSSLAAFTASLATSPSKLVQGLRYKAATLGVPFHTGSWPLRAHGTDRVTSVVLSLKGRAKEIPCDYLAVGFHLVPNIELPAMLGCRIEDGFDADFVAVDDLQHTSIPGIFCAGEPTGIAGLEASLLEGEIAGLTAAGRTLKAQHLVPRKRAASRFAARLARAFSLRPELKSIPQDNTIVCRCEDVTLGVLRPHPTWRAAKLHTRCGMGPCQGRICGAATSFLLDWNPSSVRPPMLPTLVSSLTSTEVSR
;
A
#
# COMPACT_ATOMS: atom_id res chain seq x y z
N MET A 1 -14.83 16.81 23.56
CA MET A 1 -14.64 18.11 22.83
C MET A 1 -14.10 17.79 21.43
N THR A 2 -14.71 18.40 20.42
CA THR A 2 -14.19 18.33 19.05
C THR A 2 -13.01 19.31 18.92
N GLU A 3 -11.83 18.80 18.62
CA GLU A 3 -10.67 19.63 18.35
C GLU A 3 -10.70 20.10 16.89
N HIS A 4 -10.57 21.42 16.67
CA HIS A 4 -10.69 22.03 15.35
C HIS A 4 -9.32 22.47 14.80
N PHE A 5 -9.07 22.15 13.52
CA PHE A 5 -7.87 22.52 12.78
C PHE A 5 -8.21 23.19 11.44
N PRO A 6 -7.52 24.22 11.00
CA PRO A 6 -7.65 24.73 9.64
C PRO A 6 -7.36 23.65 8.58
N ILE A 7 -6.35 22.79 8.81
CA ILE A 7 -6.01 21.70 7.92
C ILE A 7 -5.73 20.42 8.74
N LEU A 8 -6.43 19.35 8.41
CA LEU A 8 -6.22 18.01 8.96
C LEU A 8 -5.71 17.06 7.85
N VAL A 9 -4.54 16.48 8.06
CA VAL A 9 -3.94 15.50 7.15
C VAL A 9 -4.11 14.12 7.75
N VAL A 10 -4.65 13.17 6.98
CA VAL A 10 -4.86 11.78 7.40
C VAL A 10 -3.86 10.85 6.72
N GLY A 11 -2.97 10.26 7.51
CA GLY A 11 -1.88 9.40 7.08
C GLY A 11 -0.52 10.11 7.10
N ALA A 12 0.41 9.61 7.91
CA ALA A 12 1.77 10.15 8.05
C ALA A 12 2.80 9.38 7.20
N GLY A 13 2.39 8.86 6.03
CA GLY A 13 3.30 8.39 4.99
C GLY A 13 3.98 9.55 4.25
N PRO A 14 4.82 9.28 3.23
CA PRO A 14 5.52 10.32 2.48
C PRO A 14 4.63 11.43 1.95
N ALA A 15 3.47 11.10 1.36
CA ALA A 15 2.52 12.09 0.84
C ALA A 15 1.94 12.97 1.97
N GLY A 16 1.52 12.36 3.09
CA GLY A 16 0.96 13.12 4.21
C GLY A 16 1.98 13.99 4.92
N ILE A 17 3.22 13.50 5.08
CA ILE A 17 4.32 14.31 5.61
C ILE A 17 4.58 15.51 4.69
N ALA A 18 4.68 15.29 3.38
CA ALA A 18 4.90 16.36 2.41
C ALA A 18 3.75 17.39 2.44
N ALA A 19 2.50 16.93 2.55
CA ALA A 19 1.33 17.79 2.64
C ALA A 19 1.33 18.63 3.93
N ALA A 20 1.55 17.98 5.08
CA ALA A 20 1.55 18.65 6.37
C ALA A 20 2.67 19.71 6.48
N VAL A 21 3.88 19.35 6.06
CA VAL A 21 5.04 20.26 6.05
C VAL A 21 4.79 21.44 5.12
N SER A 22 4.35 21.20 3.89
CA SER A 22 4.14 22.27 2.90
C SER A 22 3.02 23.23 3.31
N ALA A 23 1.97 22.74 3.95
CA ALA A 23 0.90 23.56 4.48
C ALA A 23 1.36 24.37 5.70
N ALA A 24 2.13 23.77 6.61
CA ALA A 24 2.67 24.47 7.80
C ALA A 24 3.68 25.54 7.42
N GLU A 25 4.61 25.26 6.49
CA GLU A 25 5.57 26.22 5.95
C GLU A 25 4.90 27.37 5.17
N ALA A 26 3.67 27.13 4.68
CA ALA A 26 2.83 28.16 4.07
C ALA A 26 2.09 29.04 5.11
N GLY A 27 2.24 28.76 6.41
CA GLY A 27 1.68 29.52 7.52
C GLY A 27 0.35 28.99 8.07
N SER A 28 -0.10 27.81 7.69
CA SER A 28 -1.32 27.20 8.22
C SER A 28 -1.06 26.40 9.49
N ARG A 29 -2.02 26.40 10.43
CA ARG A 29 -2.03 25.46 11.55
C ARG A 29 -2.51 24.09 11.04
N VAL A 30 -1.69 23.05 11.21
CA VAL A 30 -1.91 21.71 10.64
C VAL A 30 -1.90 20.65 11.72
N ALA A 31 -2.85 19.72 11.65
CA ALA A 31 -2.77 18.44 12.35
C ALA A 31 -2.47 17.32 11.37
N LEU A 32 -1.65 16.35 11.81
CA LEU A 32 -1.30 15.14 11.08
C LEU A 32 -1.69 13.93 11.93
N ILE A 33 -2.73 13.22 11.50
CA ILE A 33 -3.28 12.04 12.19
C ILE A 33 -2.83 10.76 11.49
N ASP A 34 -2.39 9.75 12.26
CA ASP A 34 -1.95 8.44 11.73
C ASP A 34 -2.14 7.35 12.78
N ASP A 35 -2.48 6.14 12.34
CA ASP A 35 -2.66 4.97 13.19
C ASP A 35 -1.33 4.36 13.69
N ASN A 36 -0.21 4.71 13.08
CA ASN A 36 1.10 4.27 13.52
C ASN A 36 1.66 5.19 14.62
N PRO A 37 2.48 4.64 15.54
CA PRO A 37 3.10 5.42 16.60
C PRO A 37 4.18 6.38 16.09
N GLU A 38 4.71 6.16 14.88
CA GLU A 38 5.77 6.98 14.29
C GLU A 38 5.47 7.34 12.83
N PRO A 39 5.78 8.56 12.39
CA PRO A 39 5.59 8.98 11.00
C PRO A 39 6.58 8.31 10.06
N GLY A 40 6.17 8.08 8.81
CA GLY A 40 6.98 7.46 7.77
C GLY A 40 6.22 6.44 6.93
N GLY A 41 5.04 6.01 7.37
CA GLY A 41 4.21 5.03 6.68
C GLY A 41 4.94 3.70 6.47
N GLN A 42 4.64 2.98 5.40
CA GLN A 42 5.24 1.67 5.12
C GLN A 42 6.67 1.79 4.56
N ILE A 43 6.97 2.85 3.81
CA ILE A 43 8.24 2.99 3.09
C ILE A 43 9.39 3.38 4.03
N TRP A 44 9.14 4.34 4.94
CA TRP A 44 10.17 4.88 5.83
C TRP A 44 10.13 4.27 7.24
N ARG A 45 9.33 3.21 7.44
CA ARG A 45 9.27 2.48 8.72
C ARG A 45 10.65 1.90 9.07
N ALA A 46 11.04 2.00 10.35
CA ALA A 46 12.26 1.43 10.93
C ALA A 46 13.62 1.93 10.37
N GLU A 47 13.66 2.97 9.53
CA GLU A 47 14.94 3.57 9.09
C GLU A 47 15.69 4.30 10.23
N ARG A 48 15.08 4.44 11.39
CA ARG A 48 15.67 5.08 12.59
C ARG A 48 16.85 4.31 13.18
N ASN A 49 16.91 2.98 12.99
CA ASN A 49 17.86 2.08 13.66
C ASN A 49 18.97 1.54 12.76
N GLN A 50 19.10 2.00 11.51
CA GLN A 50 20.18 1.59 10.62
C GLN A 50 21.23 2.70 10.54
N PRO A 51 22.46 2.49 11.09
CA PRO A 51 23.58 3.36 10.81
C PRO A 51 24.05 3.08 9.38
N GLY A 52 23.76 3.98 8.45
CA GLY A 52 24.21 3.89 7.06
C GLY A 52 23.48 4.87 6.16
N PRO A 53 24.05 5.25 5.01
CA PRO A 53 23.34 6.07 4.05
C PRO A 53 22.08 5.33 3.59
N ASP A 54 20.95 6.02 3.56
CA ASP A 54 19.68 5.54 3.00
C ASP A 54 19.87 5.19 1.51
N VAL A 55 20.29 3.95 1.26
CA VAL A 55 20.59 3.47 -0.09
C VAL A 55 19.31 3.17 -0.87
N THR A 56 18.19 2.98 -0.15
CA THR A 56 16.90 2.56 -0.73
C THR A 56 16.08 3.74 -1.23
N HIS A 57 16.15 4.92 -0.56
CA HIS A 57 15.26 6.05 -0.85
C HIS A 57 15.99 7.40 -1.04
N GLY A 58 17.31 7.38 -1.24
CA GLY A 58 18.07 8.55 -1.72
C GLY A 58 18.13 9.77 -0.79
N GLY A 59 18.07 9.56 0.53
CA GLY A 59 18.13 10.65 1.52
C GLY A 59 16.83 11.42 1.72
N ASN A 60 15.77 11.10 0.95
CA ASN A 60 14.47 11.78 1.05
C ASN A 60 13.80 11.62 2.43
N ALA A 61 13.94 10.45 3.07
CA ALA A 61 13.34 10.19 4.36
C ALA A 61 13.87 11.13 5.45
N ALA A 62 15.20 11.28 5.57
CA ALA A 62 15.83 12.17 6.55
C ALA A 62 15.46 13.63 6.28
N HIS A 63 15.49 14.06 5.02
CA HIS A 63 15.10 15.41 4.62
C HIS A 63 13.68 15.76 5.08
N TRP A 64 12.69 14.91 4.76
CA TRP A 64 11.30 15.18 5.09
C TRP A 64 11.00 15.04 6.60
N ARG A 65 11.67 14.12 7.29
CA ARG A 65 11.57 14.01 8.76
C ARG A 65 12.12 15.24 9.46
N ASN A 66 13.27 15.77 9.01
CA ASN A 66 13.85 16.99 9.58
C ASN A 66 12.93 18.20 9.33
N ARG A 67 12.34 18.33 8.15
CA ARG A 67 11.35 19.37 7.87
C ARG A 67 10.12 19.22 8.75
N LEU A 68 9.58 17.99 8.91
CA LEU A 68 8.44 17.73 9.79
C LEU A 68 8.76 18.05 11.26
N ALA A 69 9.98 17.78 11.72
CA ALA A 69 10.41 18.12 13.07
C ALA A 69 10.55 19.62 13.30
N ALA A 70 10.94 20.36 12.26
CA ALA A 70 11.06 21.81 12.30
C ALA A 70 9.74 22.56 12.09
N ALA A 71 8.76 21.93 11.43
CA ALA A 71 7.46 22.51 11.14
C ALA A 71 6.52 22.46 12.37
N SER A 72 5.69 23.52 12.53
CA SER A 72 4.67 23.58 13.58
C SER A 72 3.45 22.73 13.23
N VAL A 73 3.61 21.38 13.25
CA VAL A 73 2.56 20.41 12.96
C VAL A 73 2.16 19.69 14.24
N THR A 74 0.87 19.73 14.58
CA THR A 74 0.31 18.90 15.67
C THR A 74 0.26 17.45 15.23
N ARG A 75 0.99 16.56 15.90
CA ARG A 75 1.07 15.14 15.55
C ARG A 75 0.13 14.32 16.41
N LEU A 76 -0.90 13.74 15.79
CA LEU A 76 -1.91 12.88 16.38
C LEU A 76 -1.61 11.41 16.02
N GLN A 77 -0.64 10.81 16.71
CA GLN A 77 -0.15 9.47 16.42
C GLN A 77 -0.90 8.40 17.21
N GLY A 78 -1.05 7.21 16.61
CA GLY A 78 -1.78 6.08 17.18
C GLY A 78 -3.31 6.25 17.09
N TRP A 79 -3.81 7.24 16.34
CA TRP A 79 -5.24 7.44 16.14
C TRP A 79 -5.72 6.82 14.84
N SER A 80 -6.63 5.86 14.93
CA SER A 80 -7.25 5.19 13.78
C SER A 80 -8.59 5.84 13.46
N VAL A 81 -8.68 6.53 12.33
CA VAL A 81 -9.95 7.12 11.85
C VAL A 81 -10.90 6.01 11.41
N PHE A 82 -12.12 6.00 11.94
CA PHE A 82 -13.10 4.94 11.66
C PHE A 82 -14.48 5.43 11.23
N ASP A 83 -14.81 6.72 11.45
CA ASP A 83 -16.13 7.27 11.18
C ASP A 83 -16.07 8.75 10.79
N GLN A 84 -17.18 9.25 10.23
CA GLN A 84 -17.46 10.65 9.96
C GLN A 84 -18.81 11.00 10.57
N PRO A 85 -18.88 11.45 11.84
CA PRO A 85 -20.14 11.76 12.49
C PRO A 85 -20.86 12.96 11.87
N GLU A 86 -20.11 13.94 11.35
CA GLU A 86 -20.60 15.14 10.69
C GLU A 86 -19.69 15.52 9.51
N PRO A 87 -20.17 16.30 8.52
CA PRO A 87 -19.32 16.81 7.46
C PRO A 87 -18.06 17.50 8.02
N MET A 88 -16.91 17.24 7.42
CA MET A 88 -15.61 17.78 7.81
C MET A 88 -15.17 17.44 9.26
N THR A 89 -15.79 16.43 9.88
CA THR A 89 -15.43 15.93 11.22
C THR A 89 -15.13 14.44 11.13
N LEU A 90 -13.92 14.05 11.52
CA LEU A 90 -13.47 12.65 11.55
C LEU A 90 -13.44 12.16 12.99
N ARG A 91 -14.03 10.98 13.22
CA ARG A 91 -13.92 10.27 14.49
C ARG A 91 -12.82 9.24 14.44
N ALA A 92 -11.94 9.30 15.42
CA ALA A 92 -10.83 8.37 15.53
C ALA A 92 -10.75 7.73 16.92
N GLU A 93 -10.11 6.57 17.00
CA GLU A 93 -9.90 5.82 18.23
C GLU A 93 -8.39 5.64 18.49
N ARG A 94 -8.01 5.78 19.77
CA ARG A 94 -6.69 5.43 20.26
C ARG A 94 -6.82 4.78 21.65
N GLU A 95 -6.33 3.56 21.80
CA GLU A 95 -6.31 2.84 23.10
C GLU A 95 -7.69 2.81 23.81
N GLY A 96 -8.76 2.60 23.02
CA GLY A 96 -10.13 2.53 23.55
C GLY A 96 -10.79 3.87 23.86
N ARG A 97 -10.17 4.98 23.48
CA ARG A 97 -10.74 6.33 23.59
C ARG A 97 -11.06 6.87 22.20
N ALA A 98 -12.27 7.35 22.01
CA ALA A 98 -12.66 8.03 20.79
C ALA A 98 -12.58 9.54 20.97
N ALA A 99 -12.20 10.23 19.88
CA ALA A 99 -12.22 11.69 19.78
C ALA A 99 -12.64 12.13 18.38
N ASP A 100 -13.25 13.32 18.32
CA ASP A 100 -13.68 13.96 17.09
C ASP A 100 -12.73 15.11 16.73
N PHE A 101 -12.28 15.11 15.48
CA PHE A 101 -11.39 16.11 14.90
C PHE A 101 -12.10 16.77 13.73
N SER A 102 -12.38 18.07 13.83
CA SER A 102 -12.98 18.85 12.74
C SER A 102 -11.94 19.67 12.01
N ALA A 103 -12.18 19.94 10.72
CA ALA A 103 -11.27 20.76 9.94
C ALA A 103 -12.01 21.59 8.89
N ASP A 104 -11.41 22.74 8.49
CA ASP A 104 -11.88 23.49 7.32
C ASP A 104 -11.49 22.76 6.02
N ARG A 105 -10.35 22.04 6.04
CA ARG A 105 -9.83 21.26 4.92
C ARG A 105 -9.22 19.95 5.39
N ILE A 106 -9.50 18.87 4.67
CA ILE A 106 -8.98 17.53 4.94
C ILE A 106 -8.11 17.09 3.77
N ILE A 107 -6.91 16.58 4.05
CA ILE A 107 -6.03 15.96 3.05
C ILE A 107 -5.91 14.47 3.37
N LEU A 108 -6.39 13.63 2.45
CA LEU A 108 -6.36 12.18 2.57
C LEU A 108 -5.07 11.62 1.95
N ALA A 109 -4.21 11.02 2.76
CA ALA A 109 -2.95 10.39 2.35
C ALA A 109 -2.85 8.96 2.90
N THR A 110 -3.92 8.19 2.75
CA THR A 110 -4.14 6.86 3.35
C THR A 110 -3.25 5.75 2.77
N GLY A 111 -2.46 6.05 1.74
CA GLY A 111 -1.48 5.12 1.16
C GLY A 111 -2.11 3.95 0.43
N ALA A 112 -1.38 2.85 0.38
CA ALA A 112 -1.77 1.62 -0.29
C ALA A 112 -1.38 0.39 0.53
N ARG A 113 -1.94 -0.77 0.15
CA ARG A 113 -1.63 -2.09 0.71
C ARG A 113 -1.22 -3.06 -0.38
N GLU A 114 -0.53 -4.13 -0.02
CA GLU A 114 -0.14 -5.16 -0.96
C GLU A 114 -1.35 -5.97 -1.43
N ARG A 115 -1.39 -6.25 -2.74
CA ARG A 115 -2.29 -7.25 -3.29
C ARG A 115 -1.68 -8.63 -3.09
N PHE A 116 -2.41 -9.48 -2.41
CA PHE A 116 -2.07 -10.88 -2.26
C PHE A 116 -3.06 -11.72 -3.08
N LEU A 117 -2.55 -12.60 -3.95
CA LEU A 117 -3.38 -13.55 -4.68
C LEU A 117 -3.25 -14.94 -4.04
N PRO A 118 -4.36 -15.58 -3.68
CA PRO A 118 -4.33 -16.90 -3.05
C PRO A 118 -3.88 -17.99 -4.01
N PHE A 119 -3.17 -18.98 -3.49
CA PHE A 119 -2.78 -20.22 -4.17
C PHE A 119 -2.76 -21.35 -3.14
N PRO A 120 -2.84 -22.65 -3.54
CA PRO A 120 -2.82 -23.75 -2.60
C PRO A 120 -1.65 -23.69 -1.63
N GLY A 121 -1.92 -23.72 -0.31
CA GLY A 121 -0.91 -23.70 0.75
C GLY A 121 -0.44 -22.31 1.18
N TRP A 122 -0.95 -21.20 0.62
CA TRP A 122 -0.49 -19.83 0.94
C TRP A 122 -0.72 -19.42 2.40
N THR A 123 -1.59 -20.11 3.13
CA THR A 123 -1.89 -19.80 4.54
C THR A 123 -0.88 -20.38 5.51
N LEU A 124 0.09 -21.18 5.04
CA LEU A 124 1.16 -21.72 5.88
C LEU A 124 1.99 -20.60 6.53
N PRO A 125 2.40 -20.76 7.79
CA PRO A 125 3.35 -19.86 8.43
C PRO A 125 4.61 -19.66 7.59
N ASN A 126 5.22 -18.47 7.69
CA ASN A 126 6.37 -18.00 6.91
C ASN A 126 6.04 -17.70 5.41
N ILE A 127 4.75 -17.70 5.03
CA ILE A 127 4.31 -17.10 3.77
C ILE A 127 3.67 -15.76 4.08
N MET A 128 4.17 -14.69 3.48
CA MET A 128 3.71 -13.33 3.76
C MET A 128 3.89 -12.40 2.57
N GLY A 129 3.34 -11.20 2.66
CA GLY A 129 3.55 -10.14 1.67
C GLY A 129 5.02 -9.76 1.52
N VAL A 130 5.40 -9.32 0.33
CA VAL A 130 6.80 -8.94 0.02
C VAL A 130 7.28 -7.80 0.91
N GLY A 131 6.48 -6.73 1.02
CA GLY A 131 6.80 -5.61 1.90
C GLY A 131 6.60 -5.95 3.38
N ALA A 132 5.66 -6.86 3.71
CA ALA A 132 5.49 -7.34 5.07
C ALA A 132 6.74 -8.06 5.57
N LEU A 133 7.34 -8.95 4.78
CA LEU A 133 8.60 -9.61 5.14
C LEU A 133 9.74 -8.59 5.29
N GLN A 134 9.83 -7.62 4.37
CA GLN A 134 10.81 -6.54 4.46
C GLN A 134 10.66 -5.74 5.76
N ALA A 135 9.42 -5.36 6.10
CA ALA A 135 9.15 -4.61 7.33
C ALA A 135 9.50 -5.40 8.59
N MET A 136 9.17 -6.69 8.63
CA MET A 136 9.52 -7.57 9.77
C MET A 136 11.03 -7.73 9.93
N VAL A 137 11.77 -7.90 8.82
CA VAL A 137 13.24 -8.01 8.87
C VAL A 137 13.87 -6.70 9.33
N LYS A 138 13.40 -5.56 8.85
CA LYS A 138 13.82 -4.23 9.34
C LYS A 138 13.51 -4.04 10.84
N SER A 139 12.44 -4.68 11.34
CA SER A 139 12.05 -4.66 12.76
C SER A 139 12.73 -5.74 13.61
N GLY A 140 13.68 -6.50 13.05
CA GLY A 140 14.50 -7.44 13.81
C GLY A 140 14.16 -8.92 13.62
N LEU A 141 13.29 -9.31 12.68
CA LEU A 141 13.07 -10.72 12.37
C LEU A 141 14.41 -11.38 11.94
N PRO A 142 14.84 -12.46 12.60
CA PRO A 142 16.11 -13.12 12.28
C PRO A 142 15.98 -13.88 10.94
N ILE A 143 16.59 -13.33 9.87
CA ILE A 143 16.53 -13.89 8.52
C ILE A 143 17.86 -14.42 8.01
N ARG A 144 18.97 -14.17 8.72
CA ARG A 144 20.31 -14.58 8.30
C ARG A 144 20.39 -16.08 8.03
N GLY A 145 20.93 -16.45 6.86
CA GLY A 145 21.08 -17.85 6.41
C GLY A 145 19.79 -18.56 6.01
N LYS A 146 18.62 -17.92 6.16
CA LYS A 146 17.33 -18.51 5.76
C LYS A 146 17.17 -18.46 4.24
N ARG A 147 16.65 -19.55 3.66
CA ARG A 147 16.32 -19.64 2.24
C ARG A 147 15.00 -18.88 1.99
N VAL A 148 15.05 -17.88 1.14
CA VAL A 148 13.88 -17.07 0.81
C VAL A 148 13.59 -17.15 -0.68
N VAL A 149 12.33 -17.46 -1.04
CA VAL A 149 11.81 -17.28 -2.39
C VAL A 149 10.96 -16.01 -2.40
N ILE A 150 11.13 -15.19 -3.44
CA ILE A 150 10.34 -13.98 -3.66
C ILE A 150 9.58 -14.15 -4.96
N ALA A 151 8.25 -13.97 -4.92
CA ALA A 151 7.41 -14.19 -6.10
C ALA A 151 6.32 -13.11 -6.22
N GLY A 152 5.92 -12.81 -7.44
CA GLY A 152 4.83 -11.85 -7.67
C GLY A 152 5.06 -10.95 -8.87
N SER A 153 4.87 -9.64 -8.70
CA SER A 153 4.98 -8.67 -9.79
C SER A 153 5.52 -7.33 -9.33
N GLY A 154 6.41 -6.79 -10.16
CA GLY A 154 6.85 -5.42 -10.04
C GLY A 154 8.22 -5.19 -9.43
N PRO A 155 8.75 -3.97 -9.53
CA PRO A 155 10.11 -3.66 -9.08
C PRO A 155 10.32 -3.78 -7.57
N LEU A 156 9.23 -3.84 -6.77
CA LEU A 156 9.30 -4.09 -5.34
C LEU A 156 10.00 -5.41 -5.02
N LEU A 157 9.84 -6.44 -5.87
CA LEU A 157 10.52 -7.73 -5.70
C LEU A 157 12.03 -7.58 -5.62
N LEU A 158 12.62 -6.75 -6.50
CA LEU A 158 14.07 -6.50 -6.52
C LEU A 158 14.53 -5.66 -5.31
N ALA A 159 13.74 -4.66 -4.92
CA ALA A 159 14.04 -3.82 -3.75
C ALA A 159 14.03 -4.65 -2.45
N VAL A 160 13.07 -5.56 -2.32
CA VAL A 160 12.98 -6.45 -1.16
C VAL A 160 14.09 -7.51 -1.21
N ALA A 161 14.38 -8.09 -2.38
CA ALA A 161 15.50 -9.03 -2.54
C ALA A 161 16.83 -8.39 -2.08
N HIS A 162 17.06 -7.14 -2.47
CA HIS A 162 18.23 -6.37 -2.02
C HIS A 162 18.27 -6.23 -0.48
N THR A 163 17.16 -5.82 0.13
CA THR A 163 17.07 -5.66 1.59
C THR A 163 17.31 -6.98 2.33
N LEU A 164 16.69 -8.07 1.87
CA LEU A 164 16.83 -9.39 2.50
C LEU A 164 18.26 -9.94 2.34
N HIS A 165 18.84 -9.76 1.17
CA HIS A 165 20.23 -10.15 0.92
C HIS A 165 21.20 -9.37 1.83
N ALA A 166 21.02 -8.06 1.97
CA ALA A 166 21.81 -7.23 2.87
C ALA A 166 21.66 -7.65 4.35
N ALA A 167 20.48 -8.17 4.73
CA ALA A 167 20.24 -8.74 6.05
C ALA A 167 20.82 -10.16 6.23
N GLY A 168 21.48 -10.70 5.21
CA GLY A 168 22.14 -12.01 5.23
C GLY A 168 21.22 -13.19 4.93
N ALA A 169 20.05 -12.96 4.35
CA ALA A 169 19.19 -14.03 3.83
C ALA A 169 19.80 -14.66 2.56
N ASN A 170 19.56 -15.95 2.38
CA ASN A 170 19.84 -16.64 1.14
C ASN A 170 18.63 -16.56 0.20
N VAL A 171 18.61 -15.55 -0.69
CA VAL A 171 17.53 -15.43 -1.69
C VAL A 171 17.78 -16.46 -2.79
N VAL A 172 16.99 -17.54 -2.80
CA VAL A 172 17.22 -18.70 -3.69
C VAL A 172 16.54 -18.55 -5.05
N ALA A 173 15.50 -17.73 -5.17
CA ALA A 173 14.86 -17.40 -6.44
C ALA A 173 14.01 -16.13 -6.33
N ILE A 174 13.92 -15.40 -7.45
CA ILE A 174 12.96 -14.33 -7.69
C ILE A 174 12.10 -14.74 -8.89
N ALA A 175 10.76 -14.85 -8.70
CA ALA A 175 9.81 -15.23 -9.73
C ALA A 175 8.91 -14.03 -10.06
N GLU A 176 9.19 -13.36 -11.18
CA GLU A 176 8.39 -12.26 -11.72
C GLU A 176 7.36 -12.80 -12.71
N GLN A 177 6.07 -12.50 -12.51
CA GLN A 177 5.01 -12.97 -13.40
C GLN A 177 5.02 -12.27 -14.77
N ALA A 178 5.52 -11.03 -14.86
CA ALA A 178 5.59 -10.31 -16.12
C ALA A 178 6.50 -11.06 -17.13
N PRO A 179 6.09 -11.15 -18.41
CA PRO A 179 6.90 -11.79 -19.42
C PRO A 179 8.12 -10.94 -19.78
N LEU A 180 9.18 -11.60 -20.26
CA LEU A 180 10.42 -10.93 -20.65
C LEU A 180 10.20 -9.81 -21.69
N SER A 181 9.25 -9.99 -22.60
CA SER A 181 8.90 -8.97 -23.62
C SER A 181 8.40 -7.67 -22.98
N SER A 182 7.51 -7.75 -22.00
CA SER A 182 7.01 -6.57 -21.28
C SER A 182 8.13 -5.87 -20.51
N LEU A 183 9.00 -6.64 -19.84
CA LEU A 183 10.14 -6.09 -19.11
C LEU A 183 11.18 -5.43 -20.05
N ALA A 184 11.44 -6.02 -21.21
CA ALA A 184 12.31 -5.45 -22.21
C ALA A 184 11.75 -4.14 -22.77
N ALA A 185 10.45 -4.10 -23.11
CA ALA A 185 9.76 -2.90 -23.58
C ALA A 185 9.78 -1.79 -22.50
N PHE A 186 9.54 -2.17 -21.23
CA PHE A 186 9.62 -1.24 -20.11
C PHE A 186 11.03 -0.69 -19.95
N THR A 187 12.06 -1.56 -19.96
CA THR A 187 13.47 -1.15 -19.84
C THR A 187 13.87 -0.19 -20.97
N ALA A 188 13.44 -0.47 -22.21
CA ALA A 188 13.66 0.44 -23.33
C ALA A 188 13.00 1.82 -23.08
N SER A 189 11.81 1.85 -22.48
CA SER A 189 11.12 3.08 -22.13
C SER A 189 11.84 3.92 -21.07
N LEU A 190 12.74 3.33 -20.28
CA LEU A 190 13.56 4.01 -19.26
C LEU A 190 14.65 4.91 -19.87
N ALA A 191 14.92 4.82 -21.16
CA ALA A 191 15.84 5.75 -21.85
C ALA A 191 15.44 7.23 -21.63
N THR A 192 14.13 7.50 -21.42
CA THR A 192 13.61 8.84 -21.09
C THR A 192 13.67 9.17 -19.58
N SER A 193 14.20 8.29 -18.76
CA SER A 193 14.24 8.42 -17.28
C SER A 193 15.54 7.81 -16.71
N PRO A 194 16.72 8.42 -16.99
CA PRO A 194 18.01 7.80 -16.70
C PRO A 194 18.23 7.50 -15.20
N SER A 195 17.69 8.31 -14.28
CA SER A 195 17.75 8.04 -12.84
C SER A 195 17.07 6.73 -12.45
N LYS A 196 15.93 6.41 -13.07
CA LYS A 196 15.19 5.16 -12.85
C LYS A 196 15.92 3.96 -13.45
N LEU A 197 16.56 4.15 -14.59
CA LEU A 197 17.41 3.12 -15.19
C LEU A 197 18.59 2.77 -14.27
N VAL A 198 19.30 3.79 -13.76
CA VAL A 198 20.41 3.59 -12.80
C VAL A 198 19.94 2.89 -11.54
N GLN A 199 18.77 3.26 -11.00
CA GLN A 199 18.18 2.61 -9.83
C GLN A 199 17.90 1.13 -10.11
N GLY A 200 17.27 0.81 -11.25
CA GLY A 200 17.01 -0.58 -11.66
C GLY A 200 18.29 -1.40 -11.82
N LEU A 201 19.33 -0.83 -12.43
CA LEU A 201 20.64 -1.46 -12.58
C LEU A 201 21.32 -1.72 -11.23
N ARG A 202 21.21 -0.79 -10.27
CA ARG A 202 21.74 -0.99 -8.90
C ARG A 202 21.05 -2.17 -8.20
N TYR A 203 19.72 -2.27 -8.24
CA TYR A 203 19.02 -3.41 -7.66
C TYR A 203 19.40 -4.73 -8.35
N LYS A 204 19.54 -4.72 -9.68
CA LYS A 204 19.99 -5.90 -10.42
C LYS A 204 21.41 -6.30 -10.03
N ALA A 205 22.32 -5.35 -9.91
CA ALA A 205 23.71 -5.59 -9.49
C ALA A 205 23.76 -6.15 -8.06
N ALA A 206 22.96 -5.63 -7.15
CA ALA A 206 22.91 -6.09 -5.76
C ALA A 206 22.30 -7.50 -5.59
N THR A 207 21.63 -8.02 -6.62
CA THR A 207 21.07 -9.38 -6.67
C THR A 207 21.80 -10.27 -7.68
N LEU A 208 23.04 -9.93 -8.03
CA LEU A 208 23.87 -10.78 -8.89
C LEU A 208 24.05 -12.16 -8.25
N GLY A 209 23.84 -13.21 -9.06
CA GLY A 209 23.88 -14.59 -8.59
C GLY A 209 22.53 -15.14 -8.10
N VAL A 210 21.52 -14.29 -7.84
CA VAL A 210 20.18 -14.75 -7.53
C VAL A 210 19.43 -15.10 -8.83
N PRO A 211 18.90 -16.33 -8.99
CA PRO A 211 18.10 -16.70 -10.15
C PRO A 211 16.86 -15.82 -10.27
N PHE A 212 16.74 -15.09 -11.39
CA PHE A 212 15.58 -14.25 -11.71
C PHE A 212 14.80 -14.85 -12.87
N HIS A 213 13.57 -15.26 -12.60
CA HIS A 213 12.69 -15.92 -13.54
C HIS A 213 11.54 -15.02 -13.95
N THR A 214 11.41 -14.74 -15.25
CA THR A 214 10.29 -13.97 -15.83
C THR A 214 9.19 -14.92 -16.31
N GLY A 215 7.94 -14.46 -16.40
CA GLY A 215 6.80 -15.29 -16.76
C GLY A 215 6.61 -16.45 -15.77
N SER A 216 6.83 -16.19 -14.48
CA SER A 216 6.93 -17.20 -13.44
C SER A 216 6.17 -16.77 -12.17
N TRP A 217 5.46 -17.71 -11.55
CA TRP A 217 4.62 -17.44 -10.39
C TRP A 217 4.44 -18.68 -9.50
N PRO A 218 4.04 -18.52 -8.22
CA PRO A 218 3.76 -19.67 -7.35
C PRO A 218 2.50 -20.41 -7.80
N LEU A 219 2.59 -21.75 -7.81
CA LEU A 219 1.47 -22.65 -8.07
C LEU A 219 0.90 -23.24 -6.78
N ARG A 220 1.77 -23.62 -5.85
CA ARG A 220 1.42 -24.15 -4.52
C ARG A 220 2.59 -24.09 -3.57
N ALA A 221 2.33 -24.06 -2.28
CA ALA A 221 3.34 -24.24 -1.24
C ALA A 221 3.11 -25.53 -0.47
N HIS A 222 4.19 -26.13 0.01
CA HIS A 222 4.19 -27.36 0.80
C HIS A 222 4.75 -27.08 2.20
N GLY A 223 4.24 -27.82 3.17
CA GLY A 223 4.64 -27.79 4.57
C GLY A 223 3.53 -28.30 5.46
N THR A 224 3.83 -28.52 6.74
CA THR A 224 2.85 -28.85 7.79
C THR A 224 2.69 -27.65 8.74
N ASP A 225 3.69 -27.40 9.59
CA ASP A 225 3.68 -26.29 10.54
C ASP A 225 4.15 -24.95 9.96
N ARG A 226 4.88 -24.99 8.86
CA ARG A 226 5.40 -23.85 8.12
C ARG A 226 5.74 -24.26 6.70
N VAL A 227 5.97 -23.27 5.83
CA VAL A 227 6.44 -23.56 4.47
C VAL A 227 7.82 -24.24 4.51
N THR A 228 7.97 -25.29 3.70
CA THR A 228 9.23 -26.01 3.49
C THR A 228 9.71 -25.95 2.05
N SER A 229 8.75 -25.76 1.12
CA SER A 229 9.04 -25.59 -0.31
C SER A 229 7.88 -24.87 -1.02
N VAL A 230 8.17 -24.32 -2.18
CA VAL A 230 7.18 -23.74 -3.10
C VAL A 230 7.36 -24.35 -4.48
N VAL A 231 6.25 -24.69 -5.13
CA VAL A 231 6.24 -25.05 -6.54
C VAL A 231 5.98 -23.79 -7.37
N LEU A 232 6.95 -23.43 -8.18
CA LEU A 232 6.82 -22.31 -9.13
C LEU A 232 6.52 -22.82 -10.53
N SER A 233 5.69 -22.09 -11.27
CA SER A 233 5.66 -22.18 -12.73
C SER A 233 6.86 -21.43 -13.29
N LEU A 234 7.82 -22.14 -13.86
CA LEU A 234 8.98 -21.55 -14.53
C LEU A 234 8.87 -21.78 -16.04
N LYS A 235 8.48 -20.75 -16.78
CA LYS A 235 8.24 -20.85 -18.24
C LYS A 235 7.31 -22.03 -18.62
N GLY A 236 6.22 -22.20 -17.85
CA GLY A 236 5.22 -23.26 -18.06
C GLY A 236 5.58 -24.63 -17.48
N ARG A 237 6.75 -24.81 -16.87
CA ARG A 237 7.14 -26.05 -16.19
C ARG A 237 7.08 -25.86 -14.68
N ALA A 238 6.46 -26.79 -13.98
CA ALA A 238 6.42 -26.82 -12.53
C ALA A 238 7.81 -27.23 -11.97
N LYS A 239 8.35 -26.41 -11.07
CA LYS A 239 9.62 -26.71 -10.37
C LYS A 239 9.44 -26.43 -8.88
N GLU A 240 9.75 -27.40 -8.05
CA GLU A 240 9.76 -27.26 -6.61
C GLU A 240 11.10 -26.66 -6.15
N ILE A 241 11.01 -25.66 -5.25
CA ILE A 241 12.16 -24.95 -4.68
C ILE A 241 12.03 -24.98 -3.16
N PRO A 242 12.97 -25.62 -2.45
CA PRO A 242 13.00 -25.59 -0.98
C PRO A 242 13.21 -24.17 -0.44
N CYS A 243 12.39 -23.76 0.54
CA CYS A 243 12.50 -22.45 1.17
C CYS A 243 12.03 -22.47 2.63
N ASP A 244 12.55 -21.54 3.43
CA ASP A 244 12.16 -21.33 4.82
C ASP A 244 11.17 -20.17 4.96
N TYR A 245 11.17 -19.27 3.98
CA TYR A 245 10.22 -18.15 3.81
C TYR A 245 9.83 -17.99 2.34
N LEU A 246 8.58 -17.61 2.12
CA LEU A 246 8.05 -17.24 0.83
C LEU A 246 7.43 -15.84 0.92
N ALA A 247 8.01 -14.88 0.20
CA ALA A 247 7.49 -13.53 0.07
C ALA A 247 6.70 -13.40 -1.23
N VAL A 248 5.42 -13.02 -1.15
CA VAL A 248 4.53 -12.95 -2.31
C VAL A 248 3.83 -11.61 -2.38
N GLY A 249 3.88 -10.93 -3.55
CA GLY A 249 3.18 -9.66 -3.75
C GLY A 249 2.87 -9.41 -5.21
N PHE A 250 1.59 -9.07 -5.48
CA PHE A 250 1.09 -8.81 -6.82
C PHE A 250 0.60 -7.37 -6.94
N HIS A 251 1.51 -6.42 -6.95
CA HIS A 251 1.25 -4.98 -6.89
C HIS A 251 0.68 -4.47 -5.57
N LEU A 252 0.37 -3.19 -5.57
CA LEU A 252 -0.31 -2.48 -4.50
C LEU A 252 -1.76 -2.19 -4.90
N VAL A 253 -2.60 -1.98 -3.89
CA VAL A 253 -4.00 -1.54 -4.03
C VAL A 253 -4.17 -0.27 -3.21
N PRO A 254 -4.71 0.81 -3.79
CA PRO A 254 -5.00 2.03 -3.07
C PRO A 254 -5.92 1.81 -1.86
N ASN A 255 -5.66 2.51 -0.76
CA ASN A 255 -6.56 2.52 0.39
C ASN A 255 -7.62 3.61 0.18
N ILE A 256 -8.71 3.23 -0.48
CA ILE A 256 -9.80 4.14 -0.87
C ILE A 256 -10.99 4.12 0.08
N GLU A 257 -10.94 3.33 1.16
CA GLU A 257 -12.08 3.12 2.04
C GLU A 257 -12.51 4.42 2.73
N LEU A 258 -11.57 5.17 3.30
CA LEU A 258 -11.88 6.46 3.92
C LEU A 258 -12.35 7.50 2.89
N PRO A 259 -11.67 7.73 1.76
CA PRO A 259 -12.19 8.57 0.69
C PRO A 259 -13.61 8.19 0.24
N ALA A 260 -13.90 6.91 0.04
CA ALA A 260 -15.23 6.43 -0.35
C ALA A 260 -16.28 6.68 0.73
N MET A 261 -15.95 6.49 2.01
CA MET A 261 -16.84 6.80 3.13
C MET A 261 -17.17 8.29 3.20
N LEU A 262 -16.21 9.16 2.85
CA LEU A 262 -16.40 10.61 2.76
C LEU A 262 -17.13 11.08 1.49
N GLY A 263 -17.54 10.15 0.60
CA GLY A 263 -18.26 10.45 -0.63
C GLY A 263 -17.40 10.95 -1.79
N CYS A 264 -16.06 10.81 -1.71
CA CYS A 264 -15.18 11.14 -2.82
C CYS A 264 -15.45 10.21 -4.01
N ARG A 265 -15.39 10.77 -5.24
CA ARG A 265 -15.53 9.97 -6.45
C ARG A 265 -14.36 9.00 -6.58
N ILE A 266 -14.70 7.73 -6.73
CA ILE A 266 -13.77 6.65 -7.02
C ILE A 266 -13.90 6.33 -8.51
N GLU A 267 -12.77 6.20 -9.19
CA GLU A 267 -12.69 5.82 -10.61
C GLU A 267 -12.06 4.44 -10.75
N ASP A 268 -12.57 3.68 -11.72
CA ASP A 268 -12.01 2.39 -12.09
C ASP A 268 -10.64 2.59 -12.74
N GLY A 269 -9.63 1.99 -12.15
CA GLY A 269 -8.28 2.02 -12.69
C GLY A 269 -7.94 0.74 -13.46
N PHE A 270 -6.81 0.78 -14.18
CA PHE A 270 -6.33 -0.36 -14.95
C PHE A 270 -6.07 -1.61 -14.08
N ASP A 271 -5.55 -1.43 -12.89
CA ASP A 271 -5.22 -2.52 -11.94
C ASP A 271 -6.08 -2.47 -10.67
N ALA A 272 -6.52 -1.30 -10.25
CA ALA A 272 -7.32 -1.08 -9.05
C ALA A 272 -7.98 0.30 -9.08
N ASP A 273 -9.08 0.42 -8.37
CA ASP A 273 -9.81 1.67 -8.20
C ASP A 273 -8.97 2.71 -7.43
N PHE A 274 -9.18 3.98 -7.73
CA PHE A 274 -8.46 5.09 -7.13
C PHE A 274 -9.37 6.32 -6.93
N VAL A 275 -8.92 7.25 -6.09
CA VAL A 275 -9.63 8.51 -5.84
C VAL A 275 -9.42 9.48 -7.00
N ALA A 276 -10.49 9.94 -7.62
CA ALA A 276 -10.43 10.96 -8.66
C ALA A 276 -10.01 12.32 -8.09
N VAL A 277 -8.96 12.90 -8.63
CA VAL A 277 -8.47 14.24 -8.26
C VAL A 277 -8.11 15.07 -9.49
N ASP A 278 -8.19 16.39 -9.34
CA ASP A 278 -7.65 17.30 -10.35
C ASP A 278 -6.12 17.49 -10.24
N ASP A 279 -5.56 18.37 -11.05
CA ASP A 279 -4.12 18.63 -11.01
C ASP A 279 -3.63 19.25 -9.70
N LEU A 280 -4.51 19.87 -8.93
CA LEU A 280 -4.25 20.52 -7.64
C LEU A 280 -4.65 19.65 -6.45
N GLN A 281 -4.98 18.36 -6.70
CA GLN A 281 -5.34 17.36 -5.70
C GLN A 281 -6.72 17.57 -5.02
N HIS A 282 -7.62 18.39 -5.61
CA HIS A 282 -9.00 18.43 -5.15
C HIS A 282 -9.72 17.14 -5.50
N THR A 283 -10.49 16.61 -4.55
CA THR A 283 -11.45 15.52 -4.81
C THR A 283 -12.78 16.10 -5.33
N SER A 284 -13.77 15.24 -5.54
CA SER A 284 -15.13 15.66 -5.90
C SER A 284 -15.88 16.36 -4.75
N ILE A 285 -15.35 16.31 -3.52
CA ILE A 285 -15.96 16.90 -2.33
C ILE A 285 -15.22 18.21 -1.98
N PRO A 286 -15.92 19.36 -1.93
CA PRO A 286 -15.31 20.62 -1.56
C PRO A 286 -14.60 20.56 -0.20
N GLY A 287 -13.39 21.09 -0.11
CA GLY A 287 -12.59 21.08 1.12
C GLY A 287 -11.84 19.77 1.39
N ILE A 288 -12.05 18.72 0.59
CA ILE A 288 -11.34 17.45 0.71
C ILE A 288 -10.36 17.29 -0.46
N PHE A 289 -9.11 17.01 -0.11
CA PHE A 289 -8.00 16.73 -1.02
C PHE A 289 -7.55 15.28 -0.84
N CYS A 290 -6.92 14.71 -1.87
CA CYS A 290 -6.32 13.38 -1.77
C CYS A 290 -4.96 13.37 -2.45
N ALA A 291 -3.97 12.69 -1.86
CA ALA A 291 -2.60 12.68 -2.37
C ALA A 291 -1.88 11.35 -2.11
N GLY A 292 -0.98 10.98 -3.00
CA GLY A 292 -0.17 9.77 -2.93
C GLY A 292 -0.90 8.54 -3.49
N GLU A 293 -0.55 7.38 -3.01
CA GLU A 293 -1.04 6.10 -3.55
C GLU A 293 -2.58 5.95 -3.64
N PRO A 294 -3.43 6.61 -2.82
CA PRO A 294 -4.88 6.56 -3.00
C PRO A 294 -5.37 7.14 -4.34
N THR A 295 -4.60 8.03 -4.96
CA THR A 295 -4.91 8.63 -6.28
C THR A 295 -4.33 7.85 -7.46
N GLY A 296 -3.70 6.71 -7.17
CA GLY A 296 -3.04 5.81 -8.12
C GLY A 296 -1.64 5.43 -7.70
N ILE A 297 -1.25 4.18 -7.97
CA ILE A 297 0.06 3.66 -7.56
C ILE A 297 1.16 4.26 -8.45
N ALA A 298 1.84 5.28 -7.93
CA ALA A 298 2.83 6.05 -8.69
C ALA A 298 4.24 6.10 -8.05
N GLY A 299 4.36 5.58 -6.84
CA GLY A 299 5.61 5.48 -6.10
C GLY A 299 6.01 6.77 -5.36
N LEU A 300 7.12 6.68 -4.62
CA LEU A 300 7.55 7.68 -3.65
C LEU A 300 7.64 9.12 -4.21
N GLU A 301 8.25 9.28 -5.39
CA GLU A 301 8.46 10.61 -5.98
C GLU A 301 7.14 11.31 -6.33
N ALA A 302 6.20 10.57 -6.92
CA ALA A 302 4.86 11.09 -7.21
C ALA A 302 4.10 11.40 -5.91
N SER A 303 4.15 10.50 -4.93
CA SER A 303 3.49 10.68 -3.63
C SER A 303 3.98 11.95 -2.92
N LEU A 304 5.27 12.24 -2.95
CA LEU A 304 5.83 13.47 -2.37
C LEU A 304 5.34 14.71 -3.10
N LEU A 305 5.36 14.71 -4.44
CA LEU A 305 4.89 15.83 -5.26
C LEU A 305 3.39 16.10 -5.05
N GLU A 306 2.58 15.05 -5.02
CA GLU A 306 1.15 15.16 -4.79
C GLU A 306 0.84 15.68 -3.38
N GLY A 307 1.56 15.18 -2.37
CA GLY A 307 1.46 15.70 -1.01
C GLY A 307 1.80 17.19 -0.94
N GLU A 308 2.91 17.60 -1.56
CA GLU A 308 3.34 19.00 -1.60
C GLU A 308 2.30 19.88 -2.32
N ILE A 309 1.76 19.44 -3.46
CA ILE A 309 0.69 20.13 -4.18
C ILE A 309 -0.56 20.26 -3.30
N ALA A 310 -1.03 19.17 -2.67
CA ALA A 310 -2.20 19.17 -1.81
C ALA A 310 -2.04 20.11 -0.62
N GLY A 311 -0.89 20.08 0.06
CA GLY A 311 -0.58 20.94 1.19
C GLY A 311 -0.55 22.43 0.82
N LEU A 312 0.13 22.79 -0.28
CA LEU A 312 0.17 24.15 -0.79
C LEU A 312 -1.21 24.65 -1.22
N THR A 313 -1.98 23.80 -1.92
CA THR A 313 -3.33 24.16 -2.38
C THR A 313 -4.26 24.36 -1.19
N ALA A 314 -4.25 23.44 -0.22
CA ALA A 314 -5.02 23.56 1.00
C ALA A 314 -4.66 24.79 1.82
N ALA A 315 -3.41 25.24 1.79
CA ALA A 315 -2.96 26.49 2.43
C ALA A 315 -3.19 27.76 1.58
N GLY A 316 -3.92 27.67 0.46
CA GLY A 316 -4.21 28.81 -0.41
C GLY A 316 -3.03 29.28 -1.26
N ARG A 317 -1.96 28.49 -1.38
CA ARG A 317 -0.76 28.81 -2.19
C ARG A 317 -0.84 28.20 -3.59
N THR A 318 -1.97 28.33 -4.25
CA THR A 318 -2.30 27.68 -5.53
C THR A 318 -1.27 27.92 -6.63
N LEU A 319 -0.73 29.14 -6.76
CA LEU A 319 0.30 29.44 -7.76
C LEU A 319 1.58 28.60 -7.53
N LYS A 320 2.02 28.44 -6.27
CA LYS A 320 3.17 27.58 -5.96
C LYS A 320 2.88 26.11 -6.28
N ALA A 321 1.68 25.62 -5.98
CA ALA A 321 1.24 24.27 -6.31
C ALA A 321 1.25 24.02 -7.83
N GLN A 322 0.78 24.96 -8.63
CA GLN A 322 0.75 24.87 -10.10
C GLN A 322 2.14 24.66 -10.72
N HIS A 323 3.19 25.25 -10.15
CA HIS A 323 4.56 25.05 -10.63
C HIS A 323 5.05 23.59 -10.50
N LEU A 324 4.46 22.78 -9.61
CA LEU A 324 4.81 21.37 -9.41
C LEU A 324 4.04 20.42 -10.35
N VAL A 325 2.92 20.86 -10.94
CA VAL A 325 2.03 20.04 -11.78
C VAL A 325 2.76 19.38 -12.97
N PRO A 326 3.67 20.05 -13.71
CA PRO A 326 4.39 19.40 -14.81
C PRO A 326 5.24 18.21 -14.33
N ARG A 327 5.86 18.31 -13.16
CA ARG A 327 6.66 17.22 -12.57
C ARG A 327 5.74 16.07 -12.11
N LYS A 328 4.61 16.37 -11.47
CA LYS A 328 3.57 15.38 -11.13
C LYS A 328 3.13 14.61 -12.37
N ARG A 329 2.74 15.31 -13.44
CA ARG A 329 2.31 14.67 -14.71
C ARG A 329 3.40 13.77 -15.32
N ALA A 330 4.67 14.15 -15.20
CA ALA A 330 5.79 13.32 -15.66
C ALA A 330 5.91 12.03 -14.85
N ALA A 331 5.79 12.12 -13.51
CA ALA A 331 5.80 10.97 -12.61
C ALA A 331 4.60 10.03 -12.86
N SER A 332 3.40 10.58 -13.07
CA SER A 332 2.19 9.81 -13.40
C SER A 332 2.32 9.06 -14.74
N ARG A 333 2.93 9.68 -15.76
CA ARG A 333 3.22 8.98 -17.04
C ARG A 333 4.19 7.82 -16.87
N PHE A 334 5.18 7.96 -15.98
CA PHE A 334 6.08 6.86 -15.65
C PHE A 334 5.33 5.73 -14.94
N ALA A 335 4.48 6.06 -13.95
CA ALA A 335 3.66 5.10 -13.23
C ALA A 335 2.71 4.31 -14.17
N ALA A 336 2.07 4.98 -15.12
CA ALA A 336 1.21 4.31 -16.10
C ALA A 336 1.98 3.32 -16.99
N ARG A 337 3.23 3.64 -17.37
CA ARG A 337 4.10 2.69 -18.09
C ARG A 337 4.48 1.49 -17.25
N LEU A 338 4.78 1.73 -15.96
CA LEU A 338 5.08 0.70 -14.99
C LEU A 338 3.89 -0.26 -14.82
N ALA A 339 2.69 0.27 -14.56
CA ALA A 339 1.47 -0.52 -14.40
C ALA A 339 1.20 -1.42 -15.59
N ARG A 340 1.35 -0.91 -16.82
CA ARG A 340 1.19 -1.71 -18.06
C ARG A 340 2.22 -2.82 -18.18
N ALA A 341 3.49 -2.54 -17.84
CA ALA A 341 4.56 -3.52 -17.97
C ALA A 341 4.42 -4.72 -17.02
N PHE A 342 3.82 -4.48 -15.87
CA PHE A 342 3.66 -5.47 -14.82
C PHE A 342 2.20 -5.90 -14.61
N SER A 343 1.30 -5.62 -15.55
CA SER A 343 -0.12 -6.02 -15.47
C SER A 343 -0.26 -7.52 -15.16
N LEU A 344 -1.26 -7.82 -14.33
CA LEU A 344 -1.49 -9.20 -13.90
C LEU A 344 -1.93 -10.07 -15.06
N ARG A 345 -1.33 -11.22 -15.17
CA ARG A 345 -1.65 -12.20 -16.22
C ARG A 345 -2.95 -12.93 -15.90
N PRO A 346 -3.81 -13.18 -16.91
CA PRO A 346 -5.07 -13.91 -16.71
C PRO A 346 -4.86 -15.33 -16.19
N GLU A 347 -3.71 -15.97 -16.48
CA GLU A 347 -3.38 -17.32 -16.00
C GLU A 347 -3.35 -17.40 -14.47
N LEU A 348 -3.08 -16.30 -13.78
CA LEU A 348 -3.11 -16.25 -12.31
C LEU A 348 -4.51 -16.50 -11.75
N LYS A 349 -5.60 -16.25 -12.52
CA LYS A 349 -6.98 -16.55 -12.12
C LYS A 349 -7.24 -18.05 -11.94
N SER A 350 -6.48 -18.89 -12.63
CA SER A 350 -6.67 -20.36 -12.62
C SER A 350 -5.85 -21.10 -11.57
N ILE A 351 -5.00 -20.39 -10.81
CA ILE A 351 -4.13 -21.03 -9.80
C ILE A 351 -4.91 -21.50 -8.56
N PRO A 352 -5.80 -20.70 -7.97
CA PRO A 352 -6.57 -21.15 -6.82
C PRO A 352 -7.56 -22.25 -7.21
N GLN A 353 -7.59 -23.30 -6.39
CA GLN A 353 -8.53 -24.41 -6.48
C GLN A 353 -9.74 -24.15 -5.58
N ASP A 354 -10.80 -24.95 -5.72
CA ASP A 354 -12.03 -24.76 -4.92
C ASP A 354 -11.78 -24.87 -3.41
N ASN A 355 -10.83 -25.67 -2.98
CA ASN A 355 -10.41 -25.77 -1.57
C ASN A 355 -9.37 -24.71 -1.13
N THR A 356 -8.95 -23.81 -2.03
CA THR A 356 -8.00 -22.75 -1.69
C THR A 356 -8.71 -21.68 -0.85
N ILE A 357 -8.20 -21.39 0.33
CA ILE A 357 -8.69 -20.31 1.20
C ILE A 357 -8.48 -18.97 0.47
N VAL A 358 -9.52 -18.16 0.39
CA VAL A 358 -9.51 -16.79 -0.13
C VAL A 358 -9.59 -15.78 1.01
N CYS A 359 -10.51 -15.99 1.97
CA CYS A 359 -10.60 -15.19 3.17
C CYS A 359 -9.97 -15.94 4.34
N ARG A 360 -8.75 -15.55 4.74
CA ARG A 360 -8.03 -16.19 5.85
C ARG A 360 -8.65 -15.89 7.23
N CYS A 361 -9.33 -14.75 7.38
CA CYS A 361 -9.94 -14.37 8.65
C CYS A 361 -11.16 -15.22 9.01
N GLU A 362 -11.88 -15.71 8.00
CA GLU A 362 -13.12 -16.49 8.15
C GLU A 362 -13.01 -17.88 7.49
N ASP A 363 -11.80 -18.28 7.09
CA ASP A 363 -11.48 -19.58 6.45
C ASP A 363 -12.35 -19.94 5.24
N VAL A 364 -12.79 -18.93 4.47
CA VAL A 364 -13.66 -19.10 3.31
C VAL A 364 -12.84 -19.47 2.08
N THR A 365 -13.18 -20.61 1.46
CA THR A 365 -12.53 -21.12 0.25
C THR A 365 -13.15 -20.58 -1.03
N LEU A 366 -12.42 -20.70 -2.16
CA LEU A 366 -12.89 -20.24 -3.45
C LEU A 366 -14.17 -20.97 -3.91
N GLY A 367 -14.26 -22.28 -3.68
CA GLY A 367 -15.44 -23.08 -4.05
C GLY A 367 -16.71 -22.62 -3.36
N VAL A 368 -16.61 -22.16 -2.11
CA VAL A 368 -17.73 -21.58 -1.37
C VAL A 368 -18.14 -20.20 -1.94
N LEU A 369 -17.19 -19.45 -2.51
CA LEU A 369 -17.47 -18.14 -3.09
C LEU A 369 -18.09 -18.19 -4.49
N ARG A 370 -17.66 -19.12 -5.34
CA ARG A 370 -18.05 -19.22 -6.76
C ARG A 370 -19.57 -19.18 -7.03
N PRO A 371 -20.44 -19.81 -6.21
CA PRO A 371 -21.89 -19.80 -6.47
C PRO A 371 -22.54 -18.42 -6.31
N HIS A 372 -21.85 -17.45 -5.70
CA HIS A 372 -22.41 -16.13 -5.43
C HIS A 372 -22.16 -15.15 -6.59
N PRO A 373 -23.18 -14.38 -7.02
CA PRO A 373 -23.03 -13.49 -8.17
C PRO A 373 -22.28 -12.19 -7.88
N THR A 374 -22.16 -11.79 -6.60
CA THR A 374 -21.56 -10.50 -6.20
C THR A 374 -20.81 -10.63 -4.89
N TRP A 375 -19.87 -9.71 -4.67
CA TRP A 375 -19.18 -9.53 -3.38
C TRP A 375 -20.15 -9.43 -2.19
N ARG A 376 -21.22 -8.63 -2.33
CA ARG A 376 -22.20 -8.44 -1.25
C ARG A 376 -22.93 -9.74 -0.92
N ALA A 377 -23.39 -10.49 -1.93
CA ALA A 377 -24.02 -11.77 -1.72
C ALA A 377 -23.09 -12.76 -1.02
N ALA A 378 -21.86 -12.91 -1.52
CA ALA A 378 -20.85 -13.77 -0.91
C ALA A 378 -20.57 -13.36 0.55
N LYS A 379 -20.36 -12.07 0.81
CA LYS A 379 -20.12 -11.54 2.17
C LYS A 379 -21.25 -11.91 3.15
N LEU A 380 -22.50 -11.76 2.73
CA LEU A 380 -23.66 -12.04 3.58
C LEU A 380 -23.85 -13.54 3.88
N HIS A 381 -23.56 -14.41 2.92
CA HIS A 381 -23.79 -15.85 3.07
C HIS A 381 -22.57 -16.61 3.64
N THR A 382 -21.34 -16.09 3.43
CA THR A 382 -20.11 -16.80 3.77
C THR A 382 -19.27 -16.11 4.83
N ARG A 383 -19.61 -14.90 5.22
CA ARG A 383 -18.82 -14.00 6.07
C ARG A 383 -17.48 -13.55 5.43
N CYS A 384 -17.20 -13.87 4.17
CA CYS A 384 -16.00 -13.41 3.48
C CYS A 384 -15.89 -11.87 3.56
N GLY A 385 -14.77 -11.38 4.07
CA GLY A 385 -14.55 -9.94 4.26
C GLY A 385 -15.20 -9.33 5.52
N MET A 386 -15.75 -10.14 6.44
CA MET A 386 -16.29 -9.67 7.72
C MET A 386 -15.29 -9.78 8.89
N GLY A 387 -14.18 -10.47 8.70
CA GLY A 387 -13.16 -10.61 9.74
C GLY A 387 -12.37 -9.31 10.00
N PRO A 388 -11.35 -9.35 10.87
CA PRO A 388 -10.63 -8.16 11.33
C PRO A 388 -10.06 -7.26 10.23
N CYS A 389 -9.66 -7.81 9.07
CA CYS A 389 -9.16 -7.01 7.96
C CYS A 389 -10.26 -6.31 7.16
N GLN A 390 -11.55 -6.56 7.44
CA GLN A 390 -12.71 -5.95 6.77
C GLN A 390 -12.65 -6.03 5.23
N GLY A 391 -12.18 -7.17 4.71
CA GLY A 391 -12.09 -7.42 3.27
C GLY A 391 -10.86 -6.82 2.57
N ARG A 392 -9.97 -6.15 3.28
CA ARG A 392 -8.80 -5.47 2.68
C ARG A 392 -7.88 -6.43 1.93
N ILE A 393 -7.77 -7.68 2.35
CA ILE A 393 -6.96 -8.70 1.66
C ILE A 393 -7.81 -9.45 0.63
N CYS A 394 -8.90 -10.10 1.07
CA CYS A 394 -9.71 -10.93 0.19
C CYS A 394 -10.52 -10.12 -0.84
N GLY A 395 -10.87 -8.86 -0.57
CA GLY A 395 -11.56 -8.00 -1.55
C GLY A 395 -10.73 -7.78 -2.82
N ALA A 396 -9.45 -7.42 -2.68
CA ALA A 396 -8.56 -7.28 -3.84
C ALA A 396 -8.33 -8.61 -4.58
N ALA A 397 -8.28 -9.74 -3.85
CA ALA A 397 -8.18 -11.06 -4.46
C ALA A 397 -9.44 -11.43 -5.24
N THR A 398 -10.63 -11.24 -4.67
CA THR A 398 -11.91 -11.55 -5.33
C THR A 398 -12.23 -10.60 -6.48
N SER A 399 -11.82 -9.33 -6.39
CA SER A 399 -11.89 -8.41 -7.53
C SER A 399 -11.14 -8.97 -8.74
N PHE A 400 -9.92 -9.48 -8.53
CA PHE A 400 -9.15 -10.09 -9.63
C PHE A 400 -9.69 -11.45 -10.06
N LEU A 401 -10.06 -12.35 -9.12
CA LEU A 401 -10.44 -13.73 -9.42
C LEU A 401 -11.86 -13.87 -9.97
N LEU A 402 -12.79 -13.06 -9.50
CA LEU A 402 -14.23 -13.19 -9.72
C LEU A 402 -14.84 -11.93 -10.34
N ASP A 403 -14.03 -10.94 -10.67
CA ASP A 403 -14.43 -9.65 -11.24
C ASP A 403 -15.48 -8.92 -10.36
N TRP A 404 -15.41 -9.12 -9.04
CA TRP A 404 -16.31 -8.46 -8.10
C TRP A 404 -15.80 -7.08 -7.70
N ASN A 405 -16.75 -6.15 -7.50
CA ASN A 405 -16.43 -4.83 -6.96
C ASN A 405 -16.78 -4.78 -5.44
N PRO A 406 -15.78 -4.70 -4.54
CA PRO A 406 -15.99 -4.65 -3.09
C PRO A 406 -16.34 -3.26 -2.54
N SER A 407 -16.84 -2.34 -3.35
CA SER A 407 -16.93 -0.88 -3.12
C SER A 407 -17.87 -0.40 -2.00
N SER A 408 -18.49 -1.27 -1.20
CA SER A 408 -19.40 -0.85 -0.14
C SER A 408 -18.67 -0.62 1.18
N VAL A 409 -18.35 0.63 1.50
CA VAL A 409 -17.79 1.04 2.79
C VAL A 409 -18.89 1.64 3.67
N ARG A 410 -18.93 1.26 4.95
CA ARG A 410 -19.84 1.78 5.96
C ARG A 410 -19.10 2.06 7.26
N PRO A 411 -19.50 3.07 8.03
CA PRO A 411 -19.04 3.23 9.40
C PRO A 411 -19.51 2.06 10.31
N PRO A 412 -18.70 1.63 11.26
CA PRO A 412 -17.29 1.97 11.40
C PRO A 412 -16.44 1.32 10.30
N MET A 413 -15.53 2.08 9.70
CA MET A 413 -14.68 1.61 8.60
C MET A 413 -13.67 0.53 9.05
N LEU A 414 -13.27 0.57 10.30
CA LEU A 414 -12.33 -0.34 10.96
C LEU A 414 -13.02 -1.04 12.14
N PRO A 415 -12.56 -2.23 12.55
CA PRO A 415 -12.97 -2.82 13.82
C PRO A 415 -12.68 -1.83 14.95
N THR A 416 -13.70 -1.52 15.74
CA THR A 416 -13.68 -0.45 16.73
C THR A 416 -14.32 -0.97 18.02
N LEU A 417 -13.85 -0.53 19.18
CA LEU A 417 -14.44 -0.91 20.44
C LEU A 417 -15.85 -0.32 20.58
N VAL A 418 -16.76 -1.08 21.22
CA VAL A 418 -18.14 -0.62 21.45
C VAL A 418 -18.15 0.66 22.28
N SER A 419 -17.23 0.82 23.23
CA SER A 419 -17.06 2.06 24.00
C SER A 419 -16.78 3.27 23.13
N SER A 420 -16.01 3.11 22.04
CA SER A 420 -15.70 4.19 21.10
C SER A 420 -16.88 4.59 20.22
N LEU A 421 -17.83 3.66 20.00
CA LEU A 421 -19.08 3.96 19.27
C LEU A 421 -20.12 4.68 20.14
N THR A 422 -20.10 4.40 21.44
CA THR A 422 -21.09 4.94 22.40
C THR A 422 -20.61 6.19 23.13
N SER A 423 -19.30 6.49 23.07
CA SER A 423 -18.75 7.66 23.75
C SER A 423 -19.25 8.95 23.08
N THR A 424 -20.34 9.46 23.59
CA THR A 424 -20.75 10.87 23.43
C THR A 424 -20.06 11.77 24.46
N GLU A 425 -19.05 11.26 25.18
CA GLU A 425 -18.39 12.02 26.21
C GLU A 425 -17.62 13.20 25.65
N VAL A 426 -18.27 14.33 25.78
CA VAL A 426 -17.61 15.62 25.96
C VAL A 426 -16.73 15.46 27.21
N SER A 427 -15.45 15.11 27.04
CA SER A 427 -14.50 15.12 28.16
C SER A 427 -14.47 16.56 28.69
N ARG A 428 -14.95 16.73 29.92
CA ARG A 428 -14.84 17.96 30.69
C ARG A 428 -13.39 18.27 31.02
#